data_e9fc63d69681a3a456c6506a277290df
#
_entry.id   e9fc63d69681a3a456c6506a277290df
#
_cell.length_a   1.000
_cell.length_b   1.000
_cell.length_c   1.000
_cell.angle_alpha   90.00
_cell.angle_beta   90.00
_cell.angle_gamma   90.00
#
_symmetry.space_group_name_H-M   'P 1'
#
loop_
_entity.id
_entity.type
_entity.pdbx_description
1 polymer ?
#
loop_
_entity_poly.entity_id
_entity_poly.type
_entity_poly.pdbx_seq_one_letter_code
_entity_poly.pdbx_strand_id
1 'polypeptide(L)'
;WIYVSNSELDHNAGGVGTLRSDHSGKLIDAYSILNNTNRNCAGGHTPWQTWLSCEEIAKGRVWECDPFGKKEGQVRAALGLFRHEAVAVDTINKQIYLTEDETDGCLYRYTARSFNTTQSHPNLDDGFLEVAEVFEGSVGKVRWHVLPDSLAQSTWTRHQVDNATHFNGGEGIWYHRGIIYFVTKGDNRVWMYDIPQQELSIIYSSSQYRSPVLTGVDNIIANQA
;
A
#
# COMPACT_ATOMS: atom_id res chain seq x y z
N TRP A 1 -20.50 -1.33 -13.26
CA TRP A 1 -19.38 -1.32 -12.32
C TRP A 1 -18.08 -1.78 -12.99
N ILE A 2 -16.95 -1.47 -12.35
CA ILE A 2 -15.60 -1.76 -12.84
C ILE A 2 -14.87 -2.60 -11.81
N TYR A 3 -14.23 -3.66 -12.27
CA TYR A 3 -13.31 -4.48 -11.51
C TYR A 3 -11.89 -4.29 -12.07
N VAL A 4 -10.92 -4.02 -11.21
CA VAL A 4 -9.51 -3.86 -11.57
C VAL A 4 -8.72 -5.03 -11.02
N SER A 5 -7.82 -5.59 -11.83
CA SER A 5 -6.96 -6.70 -11.46
C SER A 5 -5.53 -6.44 -11.89
N ASN A 6 -4.60 -6.65 -10.99
CA ASN A 6 -3.17 -6.63 -11.27
C ASN A 6 -2.71 -7.96 -11.88
N SER A 7 -1.61 -7.90 -12.63
CA SER A 7 -0.94 -9.05 -13.22
C SER A 7 0.48 -9.14 -12.67
N GLU A 8 0.71 -10.10 -11.78
CA GLU A 8 2.00 -10.30 -11.12
C GLU A 8 2.93 -11.18 -11.97
N LEU A 9 3.40 -10.63 -13.07
CA LEU A 9 4.31 -11.29 -14.01
C LEU A 9 5.64 -10.56 -14.11
N ASP A 10 6.72 -11.33 -14.27
CA ASP A 10 8.07 -10.83 -14.48
C ASP A 10 8.34 -10.39 -15.94
N HIS A 11 9.53 -9.87 -16.18
CA HIS A 11 10.05 -9.56 -17.52
C HIS A 11 9.21 -8.58 -18.34
N ASN A 12 8.68 -7.55 -17.67
CA ASN A 12 7.81 -6.53 -18.25
C ASN A 12 6.46 -7.09 -18.80
N ALA A 13 6.07 -8.27 -18.33
CA ALA A 13 4.78 -8.85 -18.67
C ALA A 13 3.68 -8.50 -17.64
N GLY A 14 4.05 -7.83 -16.54
CA GLY A 14 3.12 -7.29 -15.55
C GLY A 14 2.27 -6.15 -16.10
N GLY A 15 1.24 -5.82 -15.37
CA GLY A 15 0.31 -4.76 -15.73
C GLY A 15 -0.97 -4.75 -14.92
N VAL A 16 -1.96 -4.02 -15.41
CA VAL A 16 -3.28 -3.91 -14.77
C VAL A 16 -4.37 -4.05 -15.82
N GLY A 17 -5.29 -4.96 -15.61
CA GLY A 17 -6.48 -5.18 -16.43
C GLY A 17 -7.75 -4.66 -15.78
N THR A 18 -8.75 -4.37 -16.60
CA THR A 18 -10.06 -3.91 -16.15
C THR A 18 -11.17 -4.73 -16.80
N LEU A 19 -12.15 -5.12 -16.00
CA LEU A 19 -13.41 -5.68 -16.45
C LEU A 19 -14.52 -4.69 -16.19
N ARG A 20 -15.30 -4.36 -17.20
CA ARG A 20 -16.46 -3.47 -17.09
C ARG A 20 -17.75 -4.24 -17.28
N SER A 21 -18.64 -4.13 -16.33
CA SER A 21 -19.95 -4.78 -16.36
C SER A 21 -21.08 -3.76 -16.32
N ASP A 22 -22.23 -4.15 -16.86
CA ASP A 22 -23.48 -3.40 -16.68
C ASP A 22 -24.05 -3.59 -15.25
N HIS A 23 -25.21 -3.01 -14.99
CA HIS A 23 -25.89 -3.09 -13.69
C HIS A 23 -26.41 -4.49 -13.35
N SER A 24 -26.57 -5.37 -14.34
CA SER A 24 -26.96 -6.77 -14.13
C SER A 24 -25.79 -7.70 -13.84
N GLY A 25 -24.54 -7.17 -13.89
CA GLY A 25 -23.32 -7.96 -13.74
C GLY A 25 -22.80 -8.59 -15.05
N LYS A 26 -23.47 -8.34 -16.18
CA LYS A 26 -23.01 -8.84 -17.48
C LYS A 26 -21.75 -8.10 -17.91
N LEU A 27 -20.70 -8.85 -18.24
CA LEU A 27 -19.46 -8.29 -18.80
C LEU A 27 -19.75 -7.64 -20.15
N ILE A 28 -19.36 -6.37 -20.31
CA ILE A 28 -19.52 -5.57 -21.52
C ILE A 28 -18.19 -5.17 -22.15
N ASP A 29 -17.10 -5.19 -21.37
CA ASP A 29 -15.78 -4.83 -21.89
C ASP A 29 -14.67 -5.40 -21.00
N ALA A 30 -13.48 -5.63 -21.59
CA ALA A 30 -12.27 -6.04 -20.90
C ALA A 30 -11.06 -5.41 -21.60
N TYR A 31 -10.25 -4.65 -20.88
CA TYR A 31 -9.12 -3.91 -21.45
C TYR A 31 -8.00 -3.74 -20.45
N SER A 32 -6.78 -3.47 -20.96
CA SER A 32 -5.63 -3.14 -20.15
C SER A 32 -5.57 -1.63 -19.89
N ILE A 33 -5.17 -1.25 -18.68
CA ILE A 33 -4.95 0.14 -18.25
C ILE A 33 -3.50 0.42 -17.86
N LEU A 34 -2.67 -0.62 -17.76
CA LEU A 34 -1.23 -0.54 -17.53
C LEU A 34 -0.57 -1.78 -18.15
N ASN A 35 0.58 -1.59 -18.81
CA ASN A 35 1.36 -2.66 -19.42
C ASN A 35 2.86 -2.41 -19.21
N ASN A 36 3.67 -3.42 -19.50
CA ASN A 36 5.12 -3.34 -19.48
C ASN A 36 5.70 -2.97 -18.10
N THR A 37 5.12 -3.52 -17.06
CA THR A 37 5.56 -3.41 -15.67
C THR A 37 5.99 -4.77 -15.14
N ASN A 38 6.40 -4.85 -13.89
CA ASN A 38 6.88 -6.08 -13.29
C ASN A 38 6.16 -6.35 -11.97
N ARG A 39 5.66 -7.60 -11.83
CA ARG A 39 5.11 -8.12 -10.59
C ARG A 39 4.16 -7.14 -9.89
N ASN A 40 3.14 -6.67 -10.61
CA ASN A 40 2.09 -5.88 -10.01
C ASN A 40 1.28 -6.79 -9.07
N CYS A 41 1.61 -6.80 -7.79
CA CYS A 41 0.98 -7.70 -6.82
C CYS A 41 -0.33 -7.13 -6.30
N ALA A 42 -0.31 -6.29 -5.28
CA ALA A 42 -1.50 -5.66 -4.77
C ALA A 42 -1.53 -4.15 -5.08
N GLY A 43 -2.17 -3.37 -4.25
CA GLY A 43 -2.35 -1.94 -4.42
C GLY A 43 -3.53 -1.41 -3.62
N GLY A 44 -4.20 -0.38 -4.11
CA GLY A 44 -5.35 0.20 -3.45
C GLY A 44 -6.16 1.13 -4.33
N HIS A 45 -7.47 1.17 -4.08
CA HIS A 45 -8.33 2.15 -4.72
C HIS A 45 -8.22 3.51 -4.03
N THR A 46 -8.36 4.57 -4.80
CA THR A 46 -8.35 5.93 -4.28
C THR A 46 -9.77 6.51 -4.21
N PRO A 47 -10.04 7.43 -3.27
CA PRO A 47 -11.33 8.11 -3.21
C PRO A 47 -11.58 9.04 -4.42
N TRP A 48 -10.54 9.35 -5.22
CA TRP A 48 -10.67 10.09 -6.48
C TRP A 48 -10.75 9.20 -7.72
N GLN A 49 -11.16 7.93 -7.52
CA GLN A 49 -11.52 6.96 -8.56
C GLN A 49 -10.35 6.48 -9.44
N THR A 50 -9.13 6.46 -8.93
CA THR A 50 -8.01 5.79 -9.56
C THR A 50 -7.62 4.53 -8.79
N TRP A 51 -6.80 3.69 -9.42
CA TRP A 51 -6.17 2.52 -8.82
C TRP A 51 -4.67 2.77 -8.68
N LEU A 52 -4.14 2.55 -7.48
CA LEU A 52 -2.70 2.54 -7.23
C LEU A 52 -2.22 1.09 -7.29
N SER A 53 -1.42 0.77 -8.29
CA SER A 53 -0.86 -0.57 -8.51
C SER A 53 0.60 -0.63 -8.06
N CYS A 54 0.95 -1.64 -7.31
CA CYS A 54 2.25 -1.81 -6.66
C CYS A 54 3.13 -2.83 -7.40
N GLU A 55 4.34 -2.43 -7.80
CA GLU A 55 5.35 -3.36 -8.29
C GLU A 55 6.11 -3.99 -7.11
N GLU A 56 5.96 -5.31 -6.92
CA GLU A 56 6.61 -6.10 -5.87
C GLU A 56 7.99 -6.58 -6.31
N ILE A 57 8.88 -5.66 -6.63
CA ILE A 57 10.29 -5.89 -6.94
C ILE A 57 11.19 -4.96 -6.13
N ALA A 58 12.46 -5.27 -6.02
CA ALA A 58 13.42 -4.59 -5.14
C ALA A 58 13.43 -3.05 -5.22
N LYS A 59 13.19 -2.47 -6.38
CA LYS A 59 12.99 -1.03 -6.60
C LYS A 59 11.68 -0.79 -7.35
N GLY A 60 10.64 -1.47 -6.89
CA GLY A 60 9.29 -1.34 -7.43
C GLY A 60 8.75 0.07 -7.30
N ARG A 61 7.77 0.36 -8.12
CA ARG A 61 7.09 1.66 -8.23
C ARG A 61 5.63 1.49 -7.89
N VAL A 62 5.01 2.60 -7.53
CA VAL A 62 3.55 2.70 -7.51
C VAL A 62 3.09 3.40 -8.78
N TRP A 63 2.14 2.79 -9.45
CA TRP A 63 1.51 3.30 -10.67
C TRP A 63 0.08 3.72 -10.39
N GLU A 64 -0.25 4.98 -10.71
CA GLU A 64 -1.63 5.43 -10.65
C GLU A 64 -2.30 5.23 -12.02
N CYS A 65 -3.35 4.42 -12.02
CA CYS A 65 -4.07 3.99 -13.21
C CYS A 65 -5.50 4.55 -13.22
N ASP A 66 -5.97 4.97 -14.40
CA ASP A 66 -7.37 5.31 -14.62
C ASP A 66 -8.17 4.03 -14.95
N PRO A 67 -9.08 3.57 -14.09
CA PRO A 67 -9.86 2.35 -14.33
C PRO A 67 -10.74 2.41 -15.58
N PHE A 68 -10.98 3.61 -16.11
CA PHE A 68 -11.78 3.82 -17.35
C PHE A 68 -10.94 3.74 -18.62
N GLY A 69 -9.60 3.62 -18.50
CA GLY A 69 -8.68 3.53 -19.63
C GLY A 69 -8.58 4.80 -20.48
N LYS A 70 -8.98 5.96 -19.94
CA LYS A 70 -8.92 7.25 -20.65
C LYS A 70 -7.56 7.92 -20.55
N LYS A 71 -6.75 7.52 -19.59
CA LYS A 71 -5.42 8.04 -19.33
C LYS A 71 -4.44 6.87 -19.16
N GLU A 72 -3.22 7.06 -19.61
CA GLU A 72 -2.13 6.11 -19.35
C GLU A 72 -1.77 6.08 -17.86
N GLY A 73 -1.34 4.91 -17.37
CA GLY A 73 -0.82 4.77 -16.01
C GLY A 73 0.41 5.64 -15.79
N GLN A 74 0.48 6.29 -14.64
CA GLN A 74 1.54 7.23 -14.28
C GLN A 74 2.32 6.74 -13.07
N VAL A 75 3.65 6.74 -13.17
CA VAL A 75 4.53 6.48 -12.03
C VAL A 75 4.37 7.59 -10.99
N ARG A 76 4.23 7.19 -9.72
CA ARG A 76 4.20 8.10 -8.57
C ARG A 76 5.49 7.92 -7.76
N ALA A 77 6.60 8.42 -8.31
CA ALA A 77 7.94 8.23 -7.75
C ALA A 77 8.10 8.77 -6.31
N ALA A 78 7.34 9.78 -5.92
CA ALA A 78 7.36 10.31 -4.57
C ALA A 78 6.82 9.34 -3.50
N LEU A 79 6.11 8.28 -3.91
CA LEU A 79 5.69 7.18 -3.03
C LEU A 79 6.83 6.21 -2.70
N GLY A 80 8.01 6.42 -3.26
CA GLY A 80 9.22 5.67 -2.98
C GLY A 80 9.53 4.56 -3.97
N LEU A 81 10.76 4.02 -3.86
CA LEU A 81 11.21 2.84 -4.60
C LEU A 81 11.62 1.75 -3.60
N PHE A 82 10.75 0.78 -3.41
CA PHE A 82 10.95 -0.40 -2.58
C PHE A 82 10.07 -1.56 -3.09
N ARG A 83 10.09 -2.69 -2.43
CA ARG A 83 9.24 -3.82 -2.80
C ARG A 83 7.81 -3.57 -2.32
N HIS A 84 7.07 -2.81 -3.14
CA HIS A 84 5.70 -2.42 -2.81
C HIS A 84 4.75 -3.60 -2.86
N GLU A 85 3.96 -3.74 -1.79
CA GLU A 85 2.89 -4.72 -1.74
C GLU A 85 1.53 -4.04 -1.92
N ALA A 86 1.07 -3.27 -0.96
CA ALA A 86 -0.27 -2.70 -0.98
C ALA A 86 -0.30 -1.23 -0.52
N VAL A 87 -1.44 -0.58 -0.80
CA VAL A 87 -1.67 0.84 -0.53
C VAL A 87 -3.03 1.05 0.11
N ALA A 88 -3.07 1.87 1.18
CA ALA A 88 -4.32 2.38 1.75
C ALA A 88 -4.32 3.90 1.82
N VAL A 89 -5.45 4.52 1.51
CA VAL A 89 -5.62 5.98 1.52
C VAL A 89 -6.43 6.42 2.72
N ASP A 90 -5.82 7.20 3.61
CA ASP A 90 -6.53 7.93 4.65
C ASP A 90 -7.27 9.12 4.03
N THR A 91 -8.57 9.00 3.97
CA THR A 91 -9.44 10.00 3.35
C THR A 91 -9.60 11.28 4.17
N ILE A 92 -9.29 11.23 5.49
CA ILE A 92 -9.41 12.36 6.41
C ILE A 92 -8.16 13.21 6.34
N ASN A 93 -6.99 12.63 6.63
CA ASN A 93 -5.70 13.34 6.64
C ASN A 93 -5.06 13.43 5.25
N LYS A 94 -5.63 12.73 4.26
CA LYS A 94 -5.13 12.66 2.88
C LYS A 94 -3.70 12.15 2.80
N GLN A 95 -3.42 11.15 3.63
CA GLN A 95 -2.16 10.43 3.69
C GLN A 95 -2.30 9.07 3.00
N ILE A 96 -1.18 8.54 2.54
CA ILE A 96 -1.13 7.24 1.90
C ILE A 96 -0.20 6.34 2.70
N TYR A 97 -0.68 5.16 3.06
CA TYR A 97 0.08 4.16 3.80
C TYR A 97 0.42 3.01 2.87
N LEU A 98 1.66 2.49 2.99
CA LEU A 98 2.19 1.46 2.10
C LEU A 98 2.91 0.39 2.91
N THR A 99 2.76 -0.86 2.46
CA THR A 99 3.49 -2.02 2.99
C THR A 99 4.63 -2.42 2.06
N GLU A 100 5.68 -3.00 2.64
CA GLU A 100 6.85 -3.54 1.94
C GLU A 100 6.96 -5.04 2.22
N ASP A 101 6.94 -5.88 1.17
CA ASP A 101 7.11 -7.32 1.29
C ASP A 101 8.59 -7.71 1.30
N GLU A 102 9.23 -7.47 2.41
CA GLU A 102 10.57 -7.97 2.75
C GLU A 102 10.55 -8.51 4.18
N THR A 103 11.44 -9.45 4.49
CA THR A 103 11.52 -10.04 5.85
C THR A 103 11.87 -9.01 6.91
N ASP A 104 12.51 -7.93 6.50
CA ASP A 104 12.85 -6.73 7.26
C ASP A 104 12.15 -5.47 6.70
N GLY A 105 11.00 -5.64 6.06
CA GLY A 105 10.20 -4.57 5.46
C GLY A 105 9.70 -3.55 6.48
N CYS A 106 9.24 -2.42 6.00
CA CYS A 106 8.73 -1.34 6.83
C CYS A 106 7.28 -0.98 6.50
N LEU A 107 6.64 -0.24 7.41
CA LEU A 107 5.40 0.47 7.14
C LEU A 107 5.75 1.92 6.80
N TYR A 108 5.27 2.38 5.65
CA TYR A 108 5.52 3.74 5.17
C TYR A 108 4.25 4.58 5.18
N ARG A 109 4.45 5.90 5.27
CA ARG A 109 3.41 6.91 5.12
C ARG A 109 3.89 8.00 4.17
N TYR A 110 3.09 8.30 3.17
CA TYR A 110 3.31 9.44 2.30
C TYR A 110 2.41 10.60 2.73
N THR A 111 3.00 11.78 2.88
CA THR A 111 2.29 13.03 3.19
C THR A 111 2.58 14.05 2.08
N ALA A 112 1.54 14.41 1.33
CA ALA A 112 1.65 15.40 0.25
C ALA A 112 1.92 16.81 0.80
N ARG A 113 2.81 17.58 0.14
CA ARG A 113 3.01 19.00 0.45
C ARG A 113 1.88 19.89 -0.03
N SER A 114 1.20 19.46 -1.06
CA SER A 114 0.12 20.23 -1.67
C SER A 114 -1.05 19.34 -2.10
N PHE A 115 -2.18 19.96 -2.30
CA PHE A 115 -3.38 19.28 -2.81
C PHE A 115 -3.77 19.85 -4.16
N ASN A 116 -4.23 18.98 -5.04
CA ASN A 116 -4.86 19.42 -6.26
C ASN A 116 -6.20 20.09 -5.91
N THR A 117 -6.24 21.40 -6.03
CA THR A 117 -7.41 22.21 -5.63
C THR A 117 -8.65 21.95 -6.48
N THR A 118 -8.47 21.49 -7.72
CA THR A 118 -9.57 21.18 -8.64
C THR A 118 -10.16 19.80 -8.40
N GLN A 119 -9.38 18.86 -7.89
CA GLN A 119 -9.79 17.44 -7.71
C GLN A 119 -9.83 17.01 -6.25
N SER A 120 -9.48 17.89 -5.30
CA SER A 120 -9.49 17.63 -3.85
C SER A 120 -8.71 16.39 -3.39
N HIS A 121 -7.69 15.98 -4.14
CA HIS A 121 -6.82 14.86 -3.78
C HIS A 121 -5.38 15.31 -3.53
N PRO A 122 -4.56 14.54 -2.77
CA PRO A 122 -3.17 14.86 -2.54
C PRO A 122 -2.38 14.86 -3.84
N ASN A 123 -1.40 15.76 -3.94
CA ASN A 123 -0.41 15.71 -5.01
C ASN A 123 0.52 14.50 -4.76
N LEU A 124 0.53 13.53 -5.65
CA LEU A 124 1.33 12.30 -5.52
C LEU A 124 2.76 12.45 -6.07
N ASP A 125 3.12 13.64 -6.56
CA ASP A 125 4.43 13.93 -7.14
C ASP A 125 5.28 14.84 -6.24
N ASP A 126 4.69 15.45 -5.20
CA ASP A 126 5.38 16.33 -4.27
C ASP A 126 4.93 16.12 -2.83
N GLY A 127 5.77 15.47 -2.05
CA GLY A 127 5.49 15.12 -0.66
C GLY A 127 6.69 14.53 0.06
N PHE A 128 6.41 13.98 1.23
CA PHE A 128 7.37 13.29 2.07
C PHE A 128 6.99 11.83 2.18
N LEU A 129 7.94 10.95 1.95
CA LEU A 129 7.82 9.56 2.36
C LEU A 129 8.44 9.41 3.75
N GLU A 130 7.70 8.77 4.64
CA GLU A 130 8.06 8.59 6.03
C GLU A 130 8.03 7.10 6.38
N VAL A 131 8.87 6.68 7.33
CA VAL A 131 8.91 5.33 7.87
C VAL A 131 8.51 5.33 9.35
N ALA A 132 7.81 4.28 9.78
CA ALA A 132 7.33 4.13 11.14
C ALA A 132 8.45 3.68 12.10
N GLU A 133 8.57 4.35 13.26
CA GLU A 133 9.25 3.87 14.47
C GLU A 133 8.19 3.60 15.54
N VAL A 134 8.18 2.39 16.09
CA VAL A 134 7.36 2.02 17.26
C VAL A 134 8.22 2.06 18.50
N PHE A 135 7.79 2.86 19.48
CA PHE A 135 8.52 2.97 20.74
C PHE A 135 8.26 1.77 21.66
N GLU A 136 9.30 1.36 22.38
CA GLU A 136 9.21 0.41 23.47
C GLU A 136 8.76 -1.02 23.09
N GLY A 137 9.11 -1.46 21.86
CA GLY A 137 8.86 -2.83 21.44
C GLY A 137 8.21 -2.93 20.06
N SER A 138 7.43 -3.97 19.84
CA SER A 138 6.73 -4.20 18.58
C SER A 138 5.34 -3.54 18.52
N VAL A 139 4.83 -3.05 19.65
CA VAL A 139 3.54 -2.35 19.79
C VAL A 139 3.71 -1.11 20.66
N GLY A 140 2.89 -0.09 20.45
CA GLY A 140 2.93 1.15 21.25
C GLY A 140 2.84 2.39 20.37
N LYS A 141 3.34 3.50 20.88
CA LYS A 141 3.31 4.79 20.18
C LYS A 141 4.20 4.76 18.94
N VAL A 142 3.72 5.40 17.87
CA VAL A 142 4.40 5.48 16.59
C VAL A 142 4.90 6.90 16.35
N ARG A 143 6.17 7.01 15.93
CA ARG A 143 6.74 8.23 15.36
C ARG A 143 7.04 7.98 13.88
N TRP A 144 6.86 9.01 13.08
CA TRP A 144 7.16 8.97 11.66
C TRP A 144 8.43 9.76 11.35
N HIS A 145 9.36 9.13 10.64
CA HIS A 145 10.63 9.74 10.23
C HIS A 145 10.64 9.93 8.72
N VAL A 146 10.90 11.16 8.29
CA VAL A 146 11.05 11.45 6.85
C VAL A 146 12.27 10.72 6.31
N LEU A 147 12.10 9.98 5.23
CA LEU A 147 13.20 9.32 4.54
C LEU A 147 14.09 10.36 3.83
N PRO A 148 15.41 10.27 3.99
CA PRO A 148 16.36 11.15 3.29
C PRO A 148 16.31 11.00 1.76
N ASP A 149 16.08 9.77 1.27
CA ASP A 149 16.07 9.43 -0.15
C ASP A 149 15.00 8.39 -0.48
N SER A 150 13.79 8.85 -0.85
CA SER A 150 12.69 7.97 -1.23
C SER A 150 12.98 7.14 -2.49
N LEU A 151 13.95 7.55 -3.33
CA LEU A 151 14.33 6.85 -4.55
C LEU A 151 15.37 5.75 -4.32
N ALA A 152 15.81 5.56 -3.08
CA ALA A 152 16.77 4.52 -2.69
C ALA A 152 18.01 4.45 -3.59
N GLN A 153 18.60 5.62 -3.91
CA GLN A 153 19.74 5.69 -4.85
C GLN A 153 20.96 4.96 -4.31
N SER A 154 21.25 5.09 -3.03
CA SER A 154 22.42 4.49 -2.37
C SER A 154 22.07 3.44 -1.32
N THR A 155 20.96 3.60 -0.61
CA THR A 155 20.56 2.76 0.52
C THR A 155 19.08 2.43 0.41
N TRP A 156 18.71 1.17 0.66
CA TRP A 156 17.31 0.75 0.68
C TRP A 156 16.49 1.62 1.63
N THR A 157 15.27 1.94 1.26
CA THR A 157 14.37 2.80 2.07
C THR A 157 14.28 2.35 3.52
N ARG A 158 14.14 1.04 3.75
CA ARG A 158 14.02 0.42 5.07
C ARG A 158 15.30 0.51 5.94
N HIS A 159 16.44 0.85 5.36
CA HIS A 159 17.73 0.96 6.06
C HIS A 159 18.23 2.41 6.19
N GLN A 160 17.42 3.41 5.86
CA GLN A 160 17.82 4.82 5.92
C GLN A 160 17.61 5.47 7.28
N VAL A 161 16.80 4.85 8.14
CA VAL A 161 16.49 5.34 9.50
C VAL A 161 16.78 4.22 10.49
N ASP A 162 17.77 4.43 11.34
CA ASP A 162 18.27 3.40 12.27
C ASP A 162 17.19 2.88 13.24
N ASN A 163 16.22 3.73 13.61
CA ASN A 163 15.14 3.38 14.51
C ASN A 163 13.86 2.91 13.79
N ALA A 164 13.90 2.69 12.49
CA ALA A 164 12.73 2.18 11.78
C ALA A 164 12.30 0.82 12.35
N THR A 165 10.99 0.63 12.52
CA THR A 165 10.45 -0.66 12.93
C THR A 165 10.28 -1.56 11.72
N HIS A 166 10.82 -2.78 11.84
CA HIS A 166 10.74 -3.79 10.79
C HIS A 166 9.57 -4.74 11.00
N PHE A 167 8.89 -5.06 9.91
CA PHE A 167 7.75 -5.96 9.81
C PHE A 167 8.08 -7.11 8.86
N ASN A 168 7.83 -8.34 9.28
CA ASN A 168 8.22 -9.53 8.52
C ASN A 168 7.22 -9.86 7.40
N GLY A 169 7.49 -9.37 6.20
CA GLY A 169 6.66 -9.57 5.02
C GLY A 169 5.35 -8.80 5.13
N GLY A 170 5.41 -7.48 4.95
CA GLY A 170 4.21 -6.62 4.93
C GLY A 170 3.38 -6.89 3.68
N GLU A 171 2.11 -7.19 3.88
CA GLU A 171 1.15 -7.60 2.87
C GLU A 171 0.00 -6.59 2.75
N GLY A 172 -1.22 -7.05 2.52
CA GLY A 172 -2.40 -6.23 2.37
C GLY A 172 -2.58 -5.19 3.47
N ILE A 173 -3.10 -4.03 3.10
CA ILE A 173 -3.34 -2.89 3.98
C ILE A 173 -4.71 -2.27 3.68
N TRP A 174 -5.41 -1.83 4.71
CA TRP A 174 -6.74 -1.25 4.58
C TRP A 174 -6.96 -0.08 5.54
N TYR A 175 -7.54 1.00 5.02
CA TYR A 175 -7.99 2.14 5.84
C TYR A 175 -9.47 2.01 6.17
N HIS A 176 -9.82 2.18 7.45
CA HIS A 176 -11.21 2.28 7.87
C HIS A 176 -11.37 3.23 9.06
N ARG A 177 -12.08 4.33 8.87
CA ARG A 177 -12.51 5.29 9.93
C ARG A 177 -11.37 5.73 10.87
N GLY A 178 -10.24 6.15 10.33
CA GLY A 178 -9.09 6.65 11.11
C GLY A 178 -8.15 5.54 11.61
N ILE A 179 -8.35 4.31 11.17
CA ILE A 179 -7.49 3.17 11.51
C ILE A 179 -6.91 2.58 10.24
N ILE A 180 -5.63 2.25 10.28
CA ILE A 180 -4.96 1.43 9.29
C ILE A 180 -4.84 0.01 9.84
N TYR A 181 -5.34 -0.95 9.08
CA TYR A 181 -5.12 -2.37 9.30
C TYR A 181 -4.14 -2.87 8.26
N PHE A 182 -3.17 -3.68 8.67
CA PHE A 182 -2.29 -4.37 7.73
C PHE A 182 -1.90 -5.75 8.27
N VAL A 183 -1.41 -6.60 7.39
CA VAL A 183 -1.00 -7.94 7.76
C VAL A 183 0.47 -8.18 7.44
N THR A 184 1.10 -9.11 8.16
CA THR A 184 2.46 -9.60 7.90
C THR A 184 2.44 -11.11 7.76
N LYS A 185 2.84 -11.62 6.57
CA LYS A 185 2.77 -13.05 6.28
C LYS A 185 3.84 -13.88 6.97
N GLY A 186 5.02 -13.31 7.18
CA GLY A 186 6.15 -14.06 7.75
C GLY A 186 5.95 -14.47 9.22
N ASP A 187 5.14 -13.74 9.97
CA ASP A 187 4.80 -14.04 11.36
C ASP A 187 3.29 -14.20 11.62
N ASN A 188 2.49 -14.16 10.56
CA ASN A 188 1.03 -14.34 10.58
C ASN A 188 0.34 -13.44 11.60
N ARG A 189 0.57 -12.13 11.48
CA ARG A 189 -0.03 -11.11 12.33
C ARG A 189 -0.99 -10.22 11.57
N VAL A 190 -1.99 -9.73 12.30
CA VAL A 190 -2.87 -8.63 11.89
C VAL A 190 -2.62 -7.46 12.82
N TRP A 191 -2.25 -6.34 12.25
CA TRP A 191 -1.89 -5.11 12.92
C TRP A 191 -3.00 -4.07 12.80
N MET A 192 -3.09 -3.19 13.78
CA MET A 192 -4.00 -2.04 13.83
C MET A 192 -3.22 -0.80 14.25
N TYR A 193 -3.16 0.19 13.38
CA TYR A 193 -2.59 1.50 13.69
C TYR A 193 -3.74 2.53 13.82
N ASP A 194 -3.94 3.01 15.02
CA ASP A 194 -4.86 4.10 15.35
C ASP A 194 -4.20 5.44 15.02
N ILE A 195 -4.65 6.08 13.95
CA ILE A 195 -4.06 7.32 13.44
C ILE A 195 -4.21 8.48 14.44
N PRO A 196 -5.39 8.77 15.01
CA PRO A 196 -5.56 9.79 16.06
C PRO A 196 -4.67 9.58 17.27
N GLN A 197 -4.54 8.35 17.73
CA GLN A 197 -3.73 8.02 18.92
C GLN A 197 -2.25 7.85 18.59
N GLN A 198 -1.90 7.71 17.31
CA GLN A 198 -0.57 7.32 16.84
C GLN A 198 -0.05 6.09 17.59
N GLU A 199 -0.85 5.05 17.62
CA GLU A 199 -0.57 3.84 18.38
C GLU A 199 -0.78 2.59 17.54
N LEU A 200 0.23 1.71 17.53
CA LEU A 200 0.22 0.42 16.86
C LEU A 200 -0.07 -0.70 17.85
N SER A 201 -0.96 -1.60 17.48
CA SER A 201 -1.29 -2.79 18.24
C SER A 201 -1.40 -4.02 17.36
N ILE A 202 -1.29 -5.21 17.96
CA ILE A 202 -1.55 -6.48 17.30
C ILE A 202 -2.94 -6.94 17.69
N ILE A 203 -3.84 -7.09 16.71
CA ILE A 203 -5.19 -7.61 16.97
C ILE A 203 -5.31 -9.13 16.75
N TYR A 204 -4.34 -9.71 16.05
CA TYR A 204 -4.21 -11.16 15.89
C TYR A 204 -2.73 -11.54 15.72
N SER A 205 -2.32 -12.65 16.33
CA SER A 205 -1.03 -13.32 16.08
C SER A 205 -1.22 -14.82 16.16
N SER A 206 -0.82 -15.54 15.13
CA SER A 206 -0.91 -17.01 15.11
C SER A 206 -0.21 -17.68 16.27
N SER A 207 0.89 -17.09 16.77
CA SER A 207 1.67 -17.59 17.89
C SER A 207 0.92 -17.62 19.24
N GLN A 208 -0.19 -16.89 19.36
CA GLN A 208 -1.04 -16.88 20.55
C GLN A 208 -1.97 -18.09 20.64
N TYR A 209 -2.05 -18.90 19.60
CA TYR A 209 -2.99 -20.03 19.51
C TYR A 209 -2.26 -21.35 19.26
N ARG A 210 -2.65 -22.40 19.98
CA ARG A 210 -2.15 -23.77 19.73
C ARG A 210 -2.56 -24.30 18.35
N SER A 211 -3.72 -23.86 17.85
CA SER A 211 -4.24 -24.17 16.52
C SER A 211 -4.76 -22.86 15.91
N PRO A 212 -3.88 -22.09 15.27
CA PRO A 212 -4.25 -20.79 14.72
C PRO A 212 -5.26 -20.96 13.58
N VAL A 213 -6.27 -20.08 13.54
CA VAL A 213 -7.31 -20.06 12.51
C VAL A 213 -6.88 -19.29 11.26
N LEU A 214 -5.93 -18.37 11.39
CA LEU A 214 -5.36 -17.62 10.27
C LEU A 214 -3.87 -17.95 10.16
N THR A 215 -3.48 -18.47 8.99
CA THR A 215 -2.10 -18.73 8.59
C THR A 215 -1.93 -18.36 7.12
N GLY A 216 -0.75 -17.91 6.71
CA GLY A 216 -0.52 -17.41 5.36
C GLY A 216 -1.38 -16.18 5.07
N VAL A 217 -1.48 -15.27 6.06
CA VAL A 217 -2.23 -14.01 5.87
C VAL A 217 -1.58 -13.19 4.76
N ASP A 218 -2.40 -12.68 3.85
CA ASP A 218 -1.94 -12.04 2.63
C ASP A 218 -2.70 -10.72 2.40
N ASN A 219 -4.02 -10.72 2.48
CA ASN A 219 -4.81 -9.52 2.25
C ASN A 219 -5.78 -9.23 3.40
N ILE A 220 -6.21 -7.98 3.50
CA ILE A 220 -7.16 -7.53 4.51
C ILE A 220 -8.12 -6.48 3.93
N ILE A 221 -9.40 -6.65 4.25
CA ILE A 221 -10.43 -5.65 3.98
C ILE A 221 -11.39 -5.55 5.18
N ALA A 222 -12.03 -4.41 5.35
CA ALA A 222 -13.13 -4.24 6.29
C ALA A 222 -14.41 -3.88 5.54
N ASN A 223 -15.54 -4.46 5.94
CA ASN A 223 -16.83 -4.04 5.40
C ASN A 223 -17.29 -2.74 6.08
N GLN A 224 -18.28 -2.08 5.46
CA GLN A 224 -18.81 -0.80 5.96
C GLN A 224 -19.97 -0.97 6.96
N ALA A 225 -20.12 -2.16 7.53
CA ALA A 225 -21.23 -2.44 8.45
C ALA A 225 -21.12 -1.67 9.76
#